data_bc9362765f32b0cc5e758571cf4dfbf1
#
_entry.id   bc9362765f32b0cc5e758571cf4dfbf1
#
_cell.length_a   1.000
_cell.length_b   1.000
_cell.length_c   1.000
_cell.angle_alpha   90.00
_cell.angle_beta   90.00
_cell.angle_gamma   90.00
#
_symmetry.space_group_name_H-M   'P 1'
#
loop_
_entity.id
_entity.type
_entity.pdbx_description
1 polymer ?
#
loop_
_entity_poly.entity_id
_entity_poly.type
_entity_poly.pdbx_seq_one_letter_code
_entity_poly.pdbx_strand_id
1 'polypeptide(L)'
;MFRSLLHDFMDVVWKIWEDKREINWETFATMAWCIWKNRNTIKFEGWCKVVKEIAKEAELLVEEFSSLNAIVNQSVPPRSEGWSPPREGWYKVNVDGVVFREFGSYRVGVVIRNEQGQIMGAVSKKLNLPLGAMEVEAKAYEEGLLIAGDLGLKQVILEGDAQLVTNALLGKCLPPTSIQMIITGARQRRQKVHD
;
A
#
# COMPACT_ATOMS: atom_id res chain seq x y z
N MET A 1 -21.74 -37.84 10.89
CA MET A 1 -21.22 -37.05 9.77
C MET A 1 -21.55 -35.57 10.03
N PHE A 2 -20.68 -34.90 10.82
CA PHE A 2 -20.89 -33.50 11.19
C PHE A 2 -20.49 -32.62 9.99
N ARG A 3 -21.44 -32.02 9.29
CA ARG A 3 -21.18 -30.85 8.44
C ARG A 3 -20.83 -29.71 9.38
N SER A 4 -19.54 -29.43 9.58
CA SER A 4 -19.12 -28.17 10.18
C SER A 4 -19.56 -27.07 9.24
N LEU A 5 -20.53 -26.27 9.65
CA LEU A 5 -20.94 -25.06 8.95
C LEU A 5 -19.71 -24.13 8.94
N LEU A 6 -19.20 -23.84 7.74
CA LEU A 6 -18.19 -22.81 7.55
C LEU A 6 -18.93 -21.47 7.68
N HIS A 7 -18.59 -20.69 8.68
CA HIS A 7 -19.26 -19.41 8.99
C HIS A 7 -18.60 -18.22 8.30
N ASP A 8 -17.27 -18.32 8.07
CA ASP A 8 -16.52 -17.25 7.43
C ASP A 8 -15.35 -17.79 6.58
N PHE A 9 -14.61 -16.86 5.97
CA PHE A 9 -13.45 -17.18 5.12
C PHE A 9 -12.32 -17.83 5.93
N MET A 10 -12.14 -17.46 7.19
CA MET A 10 -11.09 -18.02 8.04
C MET A 10 -11.35 -19.50 8.36
N ASP A 11 -12.62 -19.90 8.53
CA ASP A 11 -12.98 -21.32 8.70
C ASP A 11 -12.55 -22.14 7.48
N VAL A 12 -12.67 -21.59 6.26
CA VAL A 12 -12.18 -22.23 5.04
C VAL A 12 -10.67 -22.39 5.08
N VAL A 13 -9.94 -21.35 5.44
CA VAL A 13 -8.47 -21.35 5.53
C VAL A 13 -8.01 -22.37 6.55
N TRP A 14 -8.60 -22.37 7.75
CA TRP A 14 -8.25 -23.32 8.82
C TRP A 14 -8.51 -24.77 8.40
N LYS A 15 -9.65 -25.04 7.78
CA LYS A 15 -9.98 -26.38 7.31
C LYS A 15 -9.04 -26.89 6.23
N ILE A 16 -8.60 -26.00 5.33
CA ILE A 16 -7.62 -26.31 4.31
C ILE A 16 -6.26 -26.61 4.96
N TRP A 17 -5.87 -25.82 5.97
CA TRP A 17 -4.64 -25.99 6.72
C TRP A 17 -4.58 -27.33 7.48
N GLU A 18 -5.69 -27.71 8.13
CA GLU A 18 -5.82 -28.97 8.88
C GLU A 18 -5.80 -30.21 7.98
N ASP A 19 -6.29 -30.11 6.76
CA ASP A 19 -6.44 -31.24 5.81
C ASP A 19 -5.09 -31.74 5.26
N LYS A 20 -3.97 -31.06 5.57
CA LYS A 20 -2.59 -31.41 5.18
C LYS A 20 -2.40 -31.78 3.72
N ARG A 21 -3.33 -31.45 2.83
CA ARG A 21 -3.17 -31.62 1.40
C ARG A 21 -2.11 -30.64 0.89
N GLU A 22 -1.31 -31.07 -0.06
CA GLU A 22 -0.43 -30.16 -0.79
C GLU A 22 -1.29 -29.18 -1.60
N ILE A 23 -1.46 -27.99 -1.04
CA ILE A 23 -2.20 -26.92 -1.68
C ILE A 23 -1.21 -25.89 -2.19
N ASN A 24 -1.37 -25.54 -3.47
CA ASN A 24 -0.68 -24.37 -4.01
C ASN A 24 -1.33 -23.10 -3.44
N TRP A 25 -0.67 -22.51 -2.44
CA TRP A 25 -1.17 -21.31 -1.74
C TRP A 25 -1.26 -20.09 -2.65
N GLU A 26 -0.42 -20.00 -3.69
CA GLU A 26 -0.49 -18.93 -4.68
C GLU A 26 -1.80 -19.01 -5.47
N THR A 27 -2.14 -20.21 -5.96
CA THR A 27 -3.41 -20.46 -6.64
C THR A 27 -4.61 -20.23 -5.73
N PHE A 28 -4.53 -20.68 -4.47
CA PHE A 28 -5.60 -20.46 -3.50
C PHE A 28 -5.83 -18.97 -3.24
N ALA A 29 -4.77 -18.20 -2.96
CA ALA A 29 -4.86 -16.77 -2.70
C ALA A 29 -5.38 -16.00 -3.91
N THR A 30 -4.90 -16.33 -5.12
CA THR A 30 -5.34 -15.70 -6.37
C THR A 30 -6.81 -16.02 -6.65
N MET A 31 -7.24 -17.25 -6.42
CA MET A 31 -8.65 -17.65 -6.55
C MET A 31 -9.54 -16.88 -5.58
N ALA A 32 -9.16 -16.80 -4.32
CA ALA A 32 -9.88 -16.05 -3.29
C ALA A 32 -10.01 -14.57 -3.68
N TRP A 33 -8.94 -13.96 -4.20
CA TRP A 33 -8.94 -12.59 -4.71
C TRP A 33 -9.86 -12.41 -5.93
N CYS A 34 -9.84 -13.33 -6.90
CA CYS A 34 -10.72 -13.28 -8.06
C CYS A 34 -12.20 -13.41 -7.65
N ILE A 35 -12.53 -14.27 -6.69
CA ILE A 35 -13.88 -14.40 -6.14
C ILE A 35 -14.31 -13.09 -5.46
N TRP A 36 -13.45 -12.51 -4.63
CA TRP A 36 -13.71 -11.23 -3.96
C TRP A 36 -13.92 -10.10 -4.98
N LYS A 37 -13.05 -10.02 -6.00
CA LYS A 37 -13.17 -9.05 -7.10
C LYS A 37 -14.52 -9.21 -7.84
N ASN A 38 -14.89 -10.44 -8.22
CA ASN A 38 -16.17 -10.71 -8.88
C ASN A 38 -17.37 -10.32 -8.01
N ARG A 39 -17.33 -10.61 -6.69
CA ARG A 39 -18.37 -10.15 -5.75
C ARG A 39 -18.49 -8.62 -5.74
N ASN A 40 -17.39 -7.90 -5.77
CA ASN A 40 -17.42 -6.44 -5.82
C ASN A 40 -17.98 -5.94 -7.16
N THR A 41 -17.62 -6.57 -8.29
CA THR A 41 -18.19 -6.26 -9.60
C THR A 41 -19.71 -6.45 -9.61
N ILE A 42 -20.21 -7.54 -9.03
CA ILE A 42 -21.67 -7.74 -8.88
C ILE A 42 -22.30 -6.60 -8.09
N LYS A 43 -21.68 -6.22 -6.96
CA LYS A 43 -22.23 -5.21 -6.05
C LYS A 43 -22.26 -3.81 -6.66
N PHE A 44 -21.26 -3.45 -7.47
CA PHE A 44 -21.07 -2.06 -7.94
C PHE A 44 -21.37 -1.87 -9.42
N GLU A 45 -21.20 -2.91 -10.25
CA GLU A 45 -21.33 -2.82 -11.70
C GLU A 45 -22.50 -3.64 -12.24
N GLY A 46 -23.12 -4.50 -11.40
CA GLY A 46 -24.34 -5.25 -11.73
C GLY A 46 -24.13 -6.45 -12.66
N TRP A 47 -22.89 -6.84 -12.97
CA TRP A 47 -22.60 -8.02 -13.79
C TRP A 47 -21.64 -8.98 -13.08
N CYS A 48 -21.66 -10.26 -13.46
CA CYS A 48 -20.80 -11.28 -12.85
C CYS A 48 -20.19 -12.21 -13.90
N LYS A 49 -19.00 -12.71 -13.59
CA LYS A 49 -18.38 -13.81 -14.32
C LYS A 49 -18.92 -15.14 -13.80
N VAL A 50 -19.02 -16.12 -14.67
CA VAL A 50 -19.35 -17.49 -14.26
C VAL A 50 -18.13 -18.15 -13.59
N VAL A 51 -18.39 -19.16 -12.76
CA VAL A 51 -17.34 -19.82 -11.95
C VAL A 51 -16.15 -20.30 -12.78
N LYS A 52 -16.39 -20.84 -13.97
CA LYS A 52 -15.33 -21.30 -14.88
C LYS A 52 -14.41 -20.18 -15.37
N GLU A 53 -14.96 -19.00 -15.60
CA GLU A 53 -14.18 -17.83 -16.02
C GLU A 53 -13.30 -17.31 -14.88
N ILE A 54 -13.83 -17.32 -13.64
CA ILE A 54 -13.07 -16.93 -12.45
C ILE A 54 -11.90 -17.88 -12.22
N ALA A 55 -12.13 -19.18 -12.35
CA ALA A 55 -11.09 -20.20 -12.19
C ALA A 55 -9.99 -20.02 -13.24
N LYS A 56 -10.37 -19.86 -14.50
CA LYS A 56 -9.43 -19.66 -15.60
C LYS A 56 -8.64 -18.34 -15.44
N GLU A 57 -9.28 -17.27 -15.01
CA GLU A 57 -8.60 -15.98 -14.72
C GLU A 57 -7.54 -16.16 -13.62
N ALA A 58 -7.86 -16.88 -12.55
CA ALA A 58 -6.92 -17.15 -11.47
C ALA A 58 -5.71 -17.97 -11.93
N GLU A 59 -5.93 -19.01 -12.72
CA GLU A 59 -4.86 -19.84 -13.30
C GLU A 59 -3.94 -19.00 -14.18
N LEU A 60 -4.49 -18.21 -15.11
CA LEU A 60 -3.71 -17.33 -15.99
C LEU A 60 -2.89 -16.30 -15.22
N LEU A 61 -3.44 -15.70 -14.16
CA LEU A 61 -2.73 -14.76 -13.32
C LEU A 61 -1.55 -15.41 -12.58
N VAL A 62 -1.72 -16.64 -12.08
CA VAL A 62 -0.61 -17.37 -11.43
C VAL A 62 0.47 -17.73 -12.46
N GLU A 63 0.11 -18.15 -13.66
CA GLU A 63 1.07 -18.45 -14.72
C GLU A 63 1.84 -17.20 -15.16
N GLU A 64 1.15 -16.07 -15.37
CA GLU A 64 1.75 -14.78 -15.72
C GLU A 64 2.73 -14.32 -14.63
N PHE A 65 2.31 -14.33 -13.36
CA PHE A 65 3.15 -13.94 -12.24
C PHE A 65 4.39 -14.84 -12.09
N SER A 66 4.22 -16.15 -12.24
CA SER A 66 5.31 -17.11 -12.16
C SER A 66 6.33 -16.93 -13.31
N SER A 67 5.84 -16.66 -14.53
CA SER A 67 6.71 -16.42 -15.69
C SER A 67 7.50 -15.11 -15.56
N LEU A 68 6.88 -14.05 -15.05
CA LEU A 68 7.54 -12.77 -14.80
C LEU A 68 8.61 -12.90 -13.70
N ASN A 69 8.31 -13.61 -12.62
CA ASN A 69 9.27 -13.86 -11.54
C ASN A 69 10.46 -14.72 -12.00
N ALA A 70 10.25 -15.66 -12.89
CA ALA A 70 11.34 -16.45 -13.46
C ALA A 70 12.31 -15.58 -14.29
N ILE A 71 11.80 -14.56 -14.99
CA ILE A 71 12.61 -13.59 -15.75
C ILE A 71 13.35 -12.64 -14.80
N VAL A 72 12.66 -12.14 -13.76
CA VAL A 72 13.24 -11.20 -12.78
C VAL A 72 14.34 -11.87 -11.95
N ASN A 73 14.18 -13.12 -11.55
CA ASN A 73 15.17 -13.85 -10.75
C ASN A 73 16.49 -14.13 -11.50
N GLN A 74 16.53 -13.95 -12.82
CA GLN A 74 17.76 -14.11 -13.60
C GLN A 74 18.60 -12.82 -13.70
N SER A 75 18.06 -11.65 -13.36
CA SER A 75 18.70 -10.36 -13.66
C SER A 75 18.81 -9.36 -12.51
N VAL A 76 18.28 -9.65 -11.33
CA VAL A 76 18.30 -8.70 -10.20
C VAL A 76 18.96 -9.36 -8.99
N PRO A 77 20.02 -8.75 -8.40
CA PRO A 77 20.52 -9.21 -7.11
C PRO A 77 19.36 -9.17 -6.11
N PRO A 78 19.31 -10.11 -5.11
CA PRO A 78 18.21 -10.19 -4.19
C PRO A 78 18.01 -8.82 -3.53
N ARG A 79 16.90 -8.15 -3.86
CA ARG A 79 16.45 -7.01 -3.07
C ARG A 79 16.29 -7.54 -1.65
N SER A 80 16.86 -6.85 -0.70
CA SER A 80 16.59 -7.12 0.70
C SER A 80 15.07 -7.04 0.88
N GLU A 81 14.42 -8.20 0.94
CA GLU A 81 12.98 -8.32 1.11
C GLU A 81 12.68 -7.92 2.56
N GLY A 82 12.52 -6.63 2.79
CA GLY A 82 12.12 -6.12 4.10
C GLY A 82 12.44 -4.66 4.29
N TRP A 83 11.73 -4.08 5.24
CA TRP A 83 12.01 -2.74 5.68
C TRP A 83 13.41 -2.69 6.30
N SER A 84 14.25 -1.75 5.85
CA SER A 84 15.58 -1.51 6.43
C SER A 84 15.56 -0.22 7.25
N PRO A 85 16.22 -0.21 8.44
CA PRO A 85 16.31 1.00 9.24
C PRO A 85 17.15 2.07 8.51
N PRO A 86 16.95 3.35 8.81
CA PRO A 86 17.80 4.42 8.33
C PRO A 86 19.21 4.33 8.98
N ARG A 87 20.15 5.08 8.44
CA ARG A 87 21.48 5.22 9.04
C ARG A 87 21.41 5.94 10.39
N GLU A 88 22.43 5.78 11.22
CA GLU A 88 22.54 6.42 12.54
C GLU A 88 22.26 7.92 12.49
N GLY A 89 21.48 8.43 13.44
CA GLY A 89 21.04 9.82 13.53
C GLY A 89 19.99 10.24 12.52
N TRP A 90 19.47 9.32 11.69
CA TRP A 90 18.41 9.57 10.73
C TRP A 90 17.11 8.91 11.15
N TYR A 91 16.01 9.49 10.70
CA TYR A 91 14.66 8.98 10.93
C TYR A 91 14.01 8.62 9.59
N LYS A 92 13.31 7.50 9.55
CA LYS A 92 12.55 7.09 8.39
C LYS A 92 11.07 7.40 8.63
N VAL A 93 10.49 8.22 7.75
CA VAL A 93 9.10 8.65 7.77
C VAL A 93 8.37 7.92 6.66
N ASN A 94 7.64 6.88 7.02
CA ASN A 94 6.78 6.15 6.08
C ASN A 94 5.41 6.82 6.04
N VAL A 95 4.91 7.08 4.83
CA VAL A 95 3.63 7.74 4.60
C VAL A 95 2.78 6.95 3.61
N ASP A 96 1.47 6.99 3.81
CA ASP A 96 0.49 6.32 2.96
C ASP A 96 -0.83 7.08 2.97
N GLY A 97 -1.53 7.08 1.84
CA GLY A 97 -2.80 7.73 1.66
C GLY A 97 -3.87 6.77 1.16
N VAL A 98 -5.05 6.76 1.77
CA VAL A 98 -6.13 5.86 1.37
C VAL A 98 -7.44 6.59 1.10
N VAL A 99 -8.12 6.19 0.03
CA VAL A 99 -9.42 6.70 -0.39
C VAL A 99 -10.49 5.64 -0.17
N PHE A 100 -11.45 5.94 0.70
CA PHE A 100 -12.65 5.13 0.91
C PHE A 100 -13.82 5.74 0.13
N ARG A 101 -13.88 5.50 -1.17
CA ARG A 101 -14.86 6.12 -2.10
C ARG A 101 -16.29 5.91 -1.65
N GLU A 102 -16.63 4.73 -1.16
CA GLU A 102 -17.97 4.36 -0.70
C GLU A 102 -18.46 5.25 0.47
N PHE A 103 -17.53 5.73 1.28
CA PHE A 103 -17.82 6.53 2.48
C PHE A 103 -17.46 8.00 2.30
N GLY A 104 -17.03 8.43 1.10
CA GLY A 104 -16.50 9.79 0.89
C GLY A 104 -15.43 10.15 1.91
N SER A 105 -14.66 9.16 2.35
CA SER A 105 -13.69 9.29 3.43
C SER A 105 -12.27 9.09 2.91
N TYR A 106 -11.38 9.93 3.38
CA TYR A 106 -9.96 9.96 2.99
C TYR A 106 -9.13 9.92 4.26
N ARG A 107 -8.06 9.14 4.26
CA ARG A 107 -7.16 9.06 5.40
C ARG A 107 -5.71 9.09 4.97
N VAL A 108 -4.87 9.66 5.83
CA VAL A 108 -3.43 9.59 5.72
C VAL A 108 -2.86 8.89 6.95
N GLY A 109 -1.83 8.09 6.72
CA GLY A 109 -1.06 7.41 7.74
C GLY A 109 0.39 7.86 7.70
N VAL A 110 1.00 8.05 8.85
CA VAL A 110 2.43 8.38 9.01
C VAL A 110 2.99 7.52 10.13
N VAL A 111 4.16 6.92 9.89
CA VAL A 111 4.94 6.22 10.92
C VAL A 111 6.39 6.67 10.83
N ILE A 112 6.95 7.12 11.95
CA ILE A 112 8.34 7.58 12.06
C ILE A 112 9.12 6.58 12.90
N ARG A 113 10.25 6.10 12.37
CA ARG A 113 11.15 5.16 13.05
C ARG A 113 12.58 5.68 13.07
N ASN A 114 13.28 5.40 14.16
CA ASN A 114 14.71 5.66 14.29
C ASN A 114 15.58 4.55 13.65
N GLU A 115 16.89 4.66 13.77
CA GLU A 115 17.85 3.69 13.25
C GLU A 115 17.79 2.31 13.92
N GLN A 116 17.18 2.18 15.10
CA GLN A 116 16.91 0.90 15.76
C GLN A 116 15.53 0.31 15.35
N GLY A 117 14.77 0.98 14.47
CA GLY A 117 13.44 0.57 14.07
C GLY A 117 12.34 0.88 15.08
N GLN A 118 12.66 1.59 16.16
CA GLN A 118 11.71 2.00 17.19
C GLN A 118 10.79 3.09 16.67
N ILE A 119 9.50 3.02 16.99
CA ILE A 119 8.52 4.02 16.60
C ILE A 119 8.69 5.27 17.46
N MET A 120 9.00 6.39 16.82
CA MET A 120 9.15 7.71 17.43
C MET A 120 7.85 8.51 17.36
N GLY A 121 6.99 8.20 16.40
CA GLY A 121 5.69 8.82 16.24
C GLY A 121 4.86 8.08 15.20
N ALA A 122 3.55 8.10 15.36
CA ALA A 122 2.62 7.58 14.40
C ALA A 122 1.32 8.42 14.41
N VAL A 123 0.77 8.67 13.22
CA VAL A 123 -0.49 9.40 13.06
C VAL A 123 -1.37 8.71 12.04
N SER A 124 -2.66 8.64 12.34
CA SER A 124 -3.71 8.35 11.39
C SER A 124 -4.73 9.48 11.42
N LYS A 125 -4.90 10.18 10.29
CA LYS A 125 -5.73 11.38 10.21
C LYS A 125 -6.78 11.23 9.12
N LYS A 126 -8.04 11.49 9.48
CA LYS A 126 -9.13 11.60 8.52
C LYS A 126 -9.11 12.99 7.88
N LEU A 127 -9.23 13.03 6.55
CA LEU A 127 -9.36 14.27 5.79
C LEU A 127 -10.84 14.46 5.41
N ASN A 128 -11.37 15.66 5.65
CA ASN A 128 -12.76 16.00 5.35
C ASN A 128 -12.90 16.80 4.04
N LEU A 129 -12.07 16.46 3.05
CA LEU A 129 -12.04 17.11 1.74
C LEU A 129 -12.27 16.04 0.67
N PRO A 130 -13.02 16.33 -0.41
CA PRO A 130 -13.18 15.42 -1.53
C PRO A 130 -11.88 15.41 -2.34
N LEU A 131 -11.00 14.44 -2.07
CA LEU A 131 -9.70 14.30 -2.71
C LEU A 131 -9.66 13.08 -3.61
N GLY A 132 -8.89 13.15 -4.71
CA GLY A 132 -8.52 11.98 -5.49
C GLY A 132 -7.39 11.18 -4.81
N ALA A 133 -7.07 10.01 -5.34
CA ALA A 133 -6.03 9.15 -4.78
C ALA A 133 -4.67 9.87 -4.73
N MET A 134 -4.31 10.58 -5.80
CA MET A 134 -3.04 11.30 -5.90
C MET A 134 -2.94 12.47 -4.90
N GLU A 135 -4.04 13.18 -4.67
CA GLU A 135 -4.11 14.27 -3.70
C GLU A 135 -3.97 13.74 -2.27
N VAL A 136 -4.57 12.59 -1.96
CA VAL A 136 -4.45 11.95 -0.64
C VAL A 136 -3.03 11.48 -0.39
N GLU A 137 -2.37 10.88 -1.39
CA GLU A 137 -0.95 10.52 -1.33
C GLU A 137 -0.08 11.76 -1.09
N ALA A 138 -0.26 12.83 -1.88
CA ALA A 138 0.49 14.06 -1.69
C ALA A 138 0.26 14.67 -0.28
N LYS A 139 -0.95 14.58 0.25
CA LYS A 139 -1.27 14.99 1.63
C LYS A 139 -0.58 14.12 2.68
N ALA A 140 -0.40 12.82 2.44
CA ALA A 140 0.35 11.96 3.35
C ALA A 140 1.82 12.40 3.45
N TYR A 141 2.45 12.74 2.32
CA TYR A 141 3.80 13.31 2.31
C TYR A 141 3.88 14.67 3.03
N GLU A 142 2.91 15.55 2.83
CA GLU A 142 2.85 16.85 3.53
C GLU A 142 2.71 16.65 5.04
N GLU A 143 1.84 15.74 5.49
CA GLU A 143 1.64 15.43 6.91
C GLU A 143 2.88 14.79 7.53
N GLY A 144 3.57 13.91 6.81
CA GLY A 144 4.83 13.32 7.27
C GLY A 144 5.91 14.36 7.55
N LEU A 145 6.08 15.35 6.67
CA LEU A 145 7.00 16.47 6.88
C LEU A 145 6.58 17.39 8.03
N LEU A 146 5.27 17.61 8.19
CA LEU A 146 4.73 18.42 9.28
C LEU A 146 5.07 17.78 10.63
N ILE A 147 4.77 16.50 10.79
CA ILE A 147 5.01 15.78 12.05
C ILE A 147 6.51 15.68 12.35
N ALA A 148 7.33 15.42 11.32
CA ALA A 148 8.78 15.41 11.50
C ALA A 148 9.31 16.77 12.01
N GLY A 149 8.77 17.86 11.47
CA GLY A 149 9.08 19.21 11.94
C GLY A 149 8.61 19.47 13.38
N ASP A 150 7.38 19.07 13.72
CA ASP A 150 6.80 19.23 15.07
C ASP A 150 7.60 18.45 16.13
N LEU A 151 8.17 17.30 15.75
CA LEU A 151 9.07 16.52 16.59
C LEU A 151 10.52 17.04 16.60
N GLY A 152 10.84 18.10 15.86
CA GLY A 152 12.18 18.66 15.76
C GLY A 152 13.20 17.77 15.06
N LEU A 153 12.76 16.83 14.22
CA LEU A 153 13.63 15.90 13.51
C LEU A 153 14.27 16.58 12.30
N LYS A 154 15.61 16.68 12.31
CA LYS A 154 16.36 17.38 11.25
C LYS A 154 16.83 16.49 10.11
N GLN A 155 17.04 15.21 10.36
CA GLN A 155 17.55 14.27 9.36
C GLN A 155 16.50 13.18 9.10
N VAL A 156 15.71 13.35 8.05
CA VAL A 156 14.62 12.46 7.72
C VAL A 156 14.73 11.87 6.30
N ILE A 157 14.37 10.61 6.17
CA ILE A 157 14.12 9.93 4.90
C ILE A 157 12.62 9.74 4.80
N LEU A 158 12.00 10.39 3.82
CA LEU A 158 10.56 10.28 3.56
C LEU A 158 10.31 9.19 2.51
N GLU A 159 9.54 8.18 2.88
CA GLU A 159 9.21 7.04 2.03
C GLU A 159 7.69 6.89 1.88
N GLY A 160 7.23 6.72 0.66
CA GLY A 160 5.87 6.36 0.26
C GLY A 160 5.93 5.70 -1.11
N ASP A 161 4.86 5.07 -1.54
CA ASP A 161 4.78 4.33 -2.79
C ASP A 161 4.39 5.18 -4.01
N ALA A 162 3.89 6.41 -3.79
CA ALA A 162 3.48 7.34 -4.84
C ALA A 162 4.69 7.93 -5.58
N GLN A 163 5.22 7.20 -6.57
CA GLN A 163 6.39 7.58 -7.35
C GLN A 163 6.29 8.97 -7.98
N LEU A 164 5.09 9.36 -8.46
CA LEU A 164 4.87 10.66 -9.08
C LEU A 164 4.98 11.78 -8.04
N VAL A 165 4.44 11.60 -6.85
CA VAL A 165 4.56 12.55 -5.73
C VAL A 165 6.01 12.69 -5.31
N THR A 166 6.72 11.57 -5.15
CA THR A 166 8.16 11.54 -4.83
C THR A 166 8.98 12.29 -5.88
N ASN A 167 8.77 12.03 -7.17
CA ASN A 167 9.49 12.71 -8.25
C ASN A 167 9.18 14.21 -8.29
N ALA A 168 7.92 14.59 -8.04
CA ALA A 168 7.53 15.99 -7.92
C ALA A 168 8.22 16.68 -6.74
N LEU A 169 8.25 16.07 -5.55
CA LEU A 169 8.93 16.61 -4.37
C LEU A 169 10.44 16.81 -4.59
N LEU A 170 11.07 15.88 -5.31
CA LEU A 170 12.49 15.94 -5.66
C LEU A 170 12.81 16.91 -6.82
N GLY A 171 11.79 17.50 -7.46
CA GLY A 171 11.97 18.38 -8.61
C GLY A 171 12.33 17.66 -9.92
N LYS A 172 12.16 16.34 -9.98
CA LYS A 172 12.44 15.52 -11.17
C LYS A 172 11.35 15.61 -12.24
N CYS A 173 10.15 16.04 -11.86
CA CYS A 173 9.05 16.32 -12.78
C CYS A 173 8.19 17.49 -12.28
N LEU A 174 7.40 18.06 -13.19
CA LEU A 174 6.37 19.03 -12.82
C LEU A 174 5.21 18.29 -12.16
N PRO A 175 4.71 18.77 -11.01
CA PRO A 175 3.53 18.18 -10.38
C PRO A 175 2.28 18.43 -11.24
N PRO A 176 1.36 17.45 -11.32
CA PRO A 176 0.02 17.71 -11.83
C PRO A 176 -0.65 18.86 -11.09
N THR A 177 -1.52 19.60 -11.79
CA THR A 177 -2.18 20.79 -11.23
C THR A 177 -2.92 20.51 -9.94
N SER A 178 -3.54 19.33 -9.81
CA SER A 178 -4.30 18.90 -8.63
C SER A 178 -3.48 18.82 -7.34
N ILE A 179 -2.17 18.51 -7.44
CA ILE A 179 -1.28 18.40 -6.28
C ILE A 179 -0.24 19.53 -6.19
N GLN A 180 -0.23 20.46 -7.13
CA GLN A 180 0.81 21.49 -7.22
C GLN A 180 0.96 22.31 -5.94
N MET A 181 -0.16 22.75 -5.35
CA MET A 181 -0.15 23.53 -4.11
C MET A 181 0.36 22.70 -2.92
N ILE A 182 -0.01 21.43 -2.86
CA ILE A 182 0.45 20.52 -1.80
C ILE A 182 1.96 20.31 -1.90
N ILE A 183 2.47 20.05 -3.11
CA ILE A 183 3.91 19.88 -3.35
C ILE A 183 4.68 21.15 -3.01
N THR A 184 4.16 22.33 -3.35
CA THR A 184 4.79 23.61 -3.01
C THR A 184 4.89 23.78 -1.49
N GLY A 185 3.81 23.53 -0.75
CA GLY A 185 3.80 23.57 0.71
C GLY A 185 4.74 22.56 1.34
N ALA A 186 4.78 21.33 0.83
CA ALA A 186 5.67 20.28 1.31
C ALA A 186 7.15 20.62 1.07
N ARG A 187 7.51 21.20 -0.08
CA ARG A 187 8.88 21.67 -0.36
C ARG A 187 9.32 22.78 0.60
N GLN A 188 8.46 23.73 0.92
CA GLN A 188 8.76 24.79 1.89
C GLN A 188 9.00 24.24 3.28
N ARG A 189 8.23 23.23 3.72
CA ARG A 189 8.43 22.54 5.01
C ARG A 189 9.73 21.75 5.04
N ARG A 190 10.07 21.07 3.95
CA ARG A 190 11.33 20.35 3.82
C ARG A 190 12.54 21.24 4.06
N GLN A 191 12.55 22.47 3.56
CA GLN A 191 13.63 23.43 3.79
C GLN A 191 13.77 23.77 5.28
N LYS A 192 12.65 23.94 6.00
CA LYS A 192 12.66 24.26 7.45
C LYS A 192 13.12 23.10 8.34
N VAL A 193 13.01 21.86 7.87
CA VAL A 193 13.51 20.67 8.59
C VAL A 193 15.04 20.55 8.47
N HIS A 194 15.64 21.10 7.42
CA HIS A 194 17.08 21.05 7.17
C HIS A 194 17.87 22.25 7.71
N ASP A 195 17.20 23.34 8.09
CA ASP A 195 17.79 24.50 8.79
C ASP A 195 17.74 24.28 10.32
#